data_ea51ba469a7de66782fca123d6c9487f
#
_entry.id   ea51ba469a7de66782fca123d6c9487f
#
_cell.length_a   1.000
_cell.length_b   1.000
_cell.length_c   1.000
_cell.angle_alpha   90.00
_cell.angle_beta   90.00
_cell.angle_gamma   90.00
#
_symmetry.space_group_name_H-M   'P 1'
#
loop_
_entity.id
_entity.type
_entity.pdbx_description
1 polymer ?
#
loop_
_entity_poly.entity_id
_entity_poly.type
_entity_poly.pdbx_seq_one_letter_code
_entity_poly.pdbx_strand_id
1 'polypeptide(L)'
;MSKLTELEQVIGYEFNEQRLLQQALTHSSFANEKHMKKLSDNERLEFLGDAVLEVVSSEFLYKEHTDLPEGDLTKLRASIVCEPTLALCTREIDLGKYLYLGKGENLTGGRGRK
;
A
#
# COMPACT_ATOMS: atom_id res chain seq x y z
N MET A 1 19.16 -12.57 3.30
CA MET A 1 18.11 -11.94 2.50
C MET A 1 17.63 -10.67 3.20
N SER A 2 17.52 -9.57 2.48
CA SER A 2 17.04 -8.33 3.06
C SER A 2 15.54 -8.39 3.31
N LYS A 3 15.04 -7.49 4.16
CA LYS A 3 13.59 -7.38 4.38
C LYS A 3 12.84 -7.04 3.11
N LEU A 4 13.41 -6.18 2.27
CA LEU A 4 12.76 -5.80 1.01
C LEU A 4 12.67 -6.99 0.06
N THR A 5 13.72 -7.78 -0.04
CA THR A 5 13.71 -8.99 -0.86
C THR A 5 12.69 -9.99 -0.32
N GLU A 6 12.60 -10.13 0.99
CA GLU A 6 11.62 -11.00 1.63
C GLU A 6 10.20 -10.57 1.26
N LEU A 7 9.91 -9.26 1.33
CA LEU A 7 8.60 -8.75 0.97
C LEU A 7 8.31 -8.99 -0.52
N GLU A 8 9.30 -8.78 -1.39
CA GLU A 8 9.14 -9.04 -2.81
C GLU A 8 8.71 -10.49 -3.07
N GLN A 9 9.27 -11.44 -2.32
CA GLN A 9 8.89 -12.83 -2.44
C GLN A 9 7.46 -13.07 -1.97
N VAL A 10 7.05 -12.40 -0.90
CA VAL A 10 5.69 -12.53 -0.36
C VAL A 10 4.65 -12.04 -1.37
N ILE A 11 4.90 -10.90 -2.01
CA ILE A 11 3.94 -10.33 -2.97
C ILE A 11 4.10 -10.88 -4.38
N GLY A 12 5.17 -11.65 -4.64
CA GLY A 12 5.40 -12.26 -5.95
C GLY A 12 5.83 -11.28 -7.02
N TYR A 13 6.49 -10.21 -6.64
CA TYR A 13 6.95 -9.20 -7.60
C TYR A 13 8.32 -8.68 -7.20
N GLU A 14 9.25 -8.64 -8.15
CA GLU A 14 10.59 -8.11 -7.95
C GLU A 14 10.69 -6.73 -8.59
N PHE A 15 11.04 -5.71 -7.80
CA PHE A 15 11.12 -4.35 -8.29
C PHE A 15 12.41 -4.13 -9.08
N ASN A 16 12.30 -3.45 -10.21
CA ASN A 16 13.48 -3.04 -10.99
C ASN A 16 14.32 -2.05 -10.19
N GLU A 17 13.66 -1.17 -9.43
CA GLU A 17 14.31 -0.22 -8.53
C GLU A 17 13.81 -0.45 -7.12
N GLN A 18 14.55 -1.24 -6.33
CA GLN A 18 14.14 -1.56 -4.97
C GLN A 18 14.02 -0.31 -4.09
N ARG A 19 14.70 0.75 -4.44
CA ARG A 19 14.60 2.05 -3.78
C ARG A 19 13.16 2.58 -3.78
N LEU A 20 12.38 2.32 -4.81
CA LEU A 20 10.97 2.73 -4.87
C LEU A 20 10.13 1.97 -3.86
N LEU A 21 10.40 0.68 -3.69
CA LEU A 21 9.72 -0.11 -2.68
C LEU A 21 10.05 0.41 -1.28
N GLN A 22 11.30 0.73 -1.02
CA GLN A 22 11.72 1.28 0.26
C GLN A 22 10.99 2.60 0.55
N GLN A 23 10.89 3.48 -0.44
CA GLN A 23 10.17 4.73 -0.29
C GLN A 23 8.68 4.49 -0.03
N ALA A 24 8.08 3.53 -0.72
CA ALA A 24 6.68 3.19 -0.52
C ALA A 24 6.39 2.74 0.92
N LEU A 25 7.38 2.16 1.60
CA LEU A 25 7.25 1.68 2.96
C LEU A 25 7.67 2.71 4.01
N THR A 26 8.14 3.88 3.59
CA THR A 26 8.67 4.91 4.50
C THR A 26 7.57 5.88 4.91
N HIS A 27 7.16 5.79 6.16
CA HIS A 27 6.19 6.71 6.75
C HIS A 27 6.84 8.07 7.02
N SER A 28 6.06 9.14 7.01
CA SER A 28 6.57 10.49 7.28
C SER A 28 7.24 10.60 8.65
N SER A 29 6.76 9.85 9.65
CA SER A 29 7.36 9.86 10.99
C SER A 29 8.82 9.39 10.96
N PHE A 30 9.11 8.37 10.16
CA PHE A 30 10.47 7.86 10.01
C PHE A 30 11.36 8.87 9.30
N ALA A 31 10.87 9.45 8.21
CA ALA A 31 11.61 10.45 7.44
C ALA A 31 11.94 11.67 8.29
N ASN A 32 10.97 12.14 9.10
CA ASN A 32 11.19 13.27 10.00
C ASN A 32 12.20 12.95 11.09
N GLU A 33 12.07 11.78 11.71
CA GLU A 33 12.98 11.37 12.79
C GLU A 33 14.42 11.21 12.32
N LYS A 34 14.60 10.74 11.09
CA LYS A 34 15.92 10.54 10.49
C LYS A 34 16.43 11.75 9.71
N HIS A 35 15.70 12.86 9.74
CA HIS A 35 16.08 14.08 9.03
C HIS A 35 16.37 13.84 7.54
N MET A 36 15.53 13.03 6.91
CA MET A 36 15.69 12.71 5.50
C MET A 36 15.28 13.88 4.61
N LYS A 37 15.70 13.83 3.35
CA LYS A 37 15.30 14.83 2.36
C LYS A 37 13.80 14.97 2.28
N LYS A 38 13.33 16.16 1.90
CA LYS A 38 11.90 16.37 1.62
C LYS A 38 11.45 15.38 0.57
N LEU A 39 10.20 14.94 0.68
CA LEU A 39 9.56 14.04 -0.27
C LEU A 39 10.21 12.65 -0.33
N SER A 40 10.89 12.25 0.76
CA SER A 40 11.48 10.91 0.87
C SER A 40 10.51 9.89 1.45
N ASP A 41 9.37 10.34 1.98
CA ASP A 41 8.35 9.42 2.50
C ASP A 41 7.41 8.94 1.38
N ASN A 42 6.35 8.23 1.77
CA ASN A 42 5.45 7.62 0.80
C ASN A 42 4.21 8.45 0.46
N GLU A 43 4.12 9.71 0.92
CA GLU A 43 2.90 10.48 0.71
C GLU A 43 2.55 10.69 -0.76
N ARG A 44 3.54 11.01 -1.60
CA ARG A 44 3.28 11.18 -3.03
C ARG A 44 2.94 9.86 -3.72
N LEU A 45 3.58 8.78 -3.29
CA LEU A 45 3.29 7.45 -3.82
C LEU A 45 1.89 6.99 -3.41
N GLU A 46 1.45 7.35 -2.21
CA GLU A 46 0.09 7.06 -1.77
C GLU A 46 -0.93 7.76 -2.66
N PHE A 47 -0.69 9.04 -2.98
CA PHE A 47 -1.58 9.78 -3.86
C PHE A 47 -1.72 9.10 -5.23
N LEU A 48 -0.58 8.75 -5.83
CA LEU A 48 -0.59 8.08 -7.14
C LEU A 48 -1.18 6.68 -7.03
N GLY A 49 -0.83 5.97 -5.96
CA GLY A 49 -1.29 4.61 -5.74
C GLY A 49 -2.80 4.50 -5.62
N ASP A 50 -3.45 5.47 -5.00
CA ASP A 50 -4.91 5.49 -4.92
C ASP A 50 -5.54 5.47 -6.32
N ALA A 51 -5.01 6.28 -7.23
CA ALA A 51 -5.52 6.33 -8.59
C ALA A 51 -5.24 5.03 -9.36
N VAL A 52 -4.05 4.47 -9.17
CA VAL A 52 -3.69 3.20 -9.81
C VAL A 52 -4.59 2.07 -9.30
N LEU A 53 -4.82 2.03 -8.00
CA LEU A 53 -5.69 1.00 -7.41
C LEU A 53 -7.11 1.10 -7.98
N GLU A 54 -7.63 2.32 -8.18
CA GLU A 54 -8.95 2.49 -8.78
C GLU A 54 -9.00 1.98 -10.21
N VAL A 55 -7.98 2.29 -11.01
CA VAL A 55 -7.94 1.83 -12.40
C VAL A 55 -7.85 0.31 -12.47
N VAL A 56 -6.96 -0.29 -11.68
CA VAL A 56 -6.78 -1.74 -11.69
C VAL A 56 -8.03 -2.46 -11.22
N SER A 57 -8.65 -1.97 -10.14
CA SER A 57 -9.89 -2.55 -9.63
C SER A 57 -11.03 -2.42 -10.63
N SER A 58 -11.12 -1.27 -11.30
CA SER A 58 -12.15 -1.02 -12.31
C SER A 58 -11.99 -1.98 -13.49
N GLU A 59 -10.77 -2.15 -13.97
CA GLU A 59 -10.50 -3.05 -15.09
C GLU A 59 -10.85 -4.49 -14.72
N PHE A 60 -10.46 -4.93 -13.53
CA PHE A 60 -10.77 -6.26 -13.06
C PHE A 60 -12.28 -6.50 -13.02
N LEU A 61 -13.03 -5.59 -12.41
CA LEU A 61 -14.47 -5.73 -12.30
C LEU A 61 -15.17 -5.67 -13.66
N TYR A 62 -14.70 -4.79 -14.52
CA TYR A 62 -15.25 -4.67 -15.87
C TYR A 62 -15.14 -5.99 -16.64
N LYS A 63 -13.99 -6.66 -16.52
CA LYS A 63 -13.75 -7.92 -17.23
C LYS A 63 -14.46 -9.11 -16.58
N GLU A 64 -14.50 -9.16 -15.25
CA GLU A 64 -15.08 -10.28 -14.53
C GLU A 64 -16.60 -10.27 -14.47
N HIS A 65 -17.20 -9.09 -14.51
CA HIS A 65 -18.66 -8.91 -14.35
C HIS A 65 -19.26 -8.23 -15.59
N THR A 66 -19.26 -8.95 -16.69
CA THR A 66 -19.70 -8.42 -17.98
C THR A 66 -21.21 -8.13 -18.04
N ASP A 67 -21.97 -8.64 -17.09
CA ASP A 67 -23.42 -8.52 -17.04
C ASP A 67 -23.92 -7.51 -16.00
N LEU A 68 -23.02 -6.85 -15.28
CA LEU A 68 -23.43 -5.89 -14.25
C LEU A 68 -23.47 -4.46 -14.81
N PRO A 69 -24.50 -3.69 -14.43
CA PRO A 69 -24.54 -2.28 -14.81
C PRO A 69 -23.56 -1.44 -14.02
N GLU A 70 -23.30 -0.23 -14.50
CA GLU A 70 -22.32 0.69 -13.90
C GLU A 70 -22.51 0.89 -12.40
N GLY A 71 -23.78 1.07 -11.96
CA GLY A 71 -24.05 1.31 -10.54
C GLY A 71 -23.56 0.18 -9.64
N ASP A 72 -23.75 -1.06 -10.09
CA ASP A 72 -23.29 -2.22 -9.34
C ASP A 72 -21.77 -2.33 -9.35
N LEU A 73 -21.14 -2.04 -10.50
CA LEU A 73 -19.69 -2.03 -10.59
C LEU A 73 -19.08 -0.97 -9.67
N THR A 74 -19.71 0.20 -9.61
CA THR A 74 -19.25 1.28 -8.73
C THR A 74 -19.31 0.86 -7.26
N LYS A 75 -20.37 0.18 -6.85
CA LYS A 75 -20.52 -0.31 -5.48
C LYS A 75 -19.46 -1.38 -5.14
N LEU A 76 -19.24 -2.31 -6.07
CA LEU A 76 -18.21 -3.33 -5.87
C LEU A 76 -16.83 -2.71 -5.75
N ARG A 77 -16.52 -1.75 -6.61
CA ARG A 77 -15.21 -1.05 -6.54
C ARG A 77 -15.03 -0.38 -5.18
N ALA A 78 -16.07 0.29 -4.69
CA ALA A 78 -16.00 0.94 -3.39
C ALA A 78 -15.72 -0.06 -2.26
N SER A 79 -16.26 -1.28 -2.37
CA SER A 79 -16.02 -2.31 -1.35
C SER A 79 -14.61 -2.90 -1.41
N ILE A 80 -13.96 -2.81 -2.56
CA ILE A 80 -12.58 -3.30 -2.74
C ILE A 80 -11.56 -2.28 -2.25
N VAL A 81 -11.77 -1.00 -2.59
CA VAL A 81 -10.77 0.04 -2.30
C VAL A 81 -10.98 0.73 -0.95
N CYS A 82 -11.92 0.26 -0.14
CA CYS A 82 -12.16 0.85 1.17
C CYS A 82 -11.08 0.45 2.17
N GLU A 83 -10.90 1.27 3.19
CA GLU A 83 -9.87 1.05 4.21
C GLU A 83 -9.95 -0.32 4.90
N PRO A 84 -11.12 -0.79 5.35
CA PRO A 84 -11.18 -2.11 6.00
C PRO A 84 -10.68 -3.26 5.11
N THR A 85 -11.02 -3.22 3.83
CA THR A 85 -10.58 -4.26 2.89
C THR A 85 -9.08 -4.21 2.68
N LEU A 86 -8.53 -3.00 2.48
CA LEU A 86 -7.10 -2.82 2.30
C LEU A 86 -6.32 -3.21 3.56
N ALA A 87 -6.87 -2.89 4.74
CA ALA A 87 -6.25 -3.29 6.00
C ALA A 87 -6.20 -4.80 6.13
N LEU A 88 -7.25 -5.50 5.70
CA LEU A 88 -7.27 -6.96 5.71
C LEU A 88 -6.17 -7.51 4.80
N CYS A 89 -6.02 -6.96 3.61
CA CYS A 89 -4.98 -7.39 2.67
C CYS A 89 -3.58 -7.18 3.24
N THR A 90 -3.35 -6.04 3.88
CA THR A 90 -2.03 -5.76 4.48
C THR A 90 -1.72 -6.71 5.63
N ARG A 91 -2.72 -7.12 6.39
CA ARG A 91 -2.52 -8.11 7.45
C ARG A 91 -2.16 -9.47 6.89
N GLU A 92 -2.76 -9.86 5.77
CA GLU A 92 -2.46 -11.16 5.17
C GLU A 92 -1.02 -11.29 4.70
N ILE A 93 -0.41 -10.22 4.22
CA ILE A 93 0.99 -10.23 3.82
C ILE A 93 1.92 -9.72 4.93
N ASP A 94 1.35 -9.41 6.10
CA ASP A 94 2.08 -8.88 7.25
C ASP A 94 2.91 -7.65 6.89
N LEU A 95 2.30 -6.74 6.13
CA LEU A 95 2.98 -5.56 5.62
C LEU A 95 3.53 -4.67 6.75
N GLY A 96 2.83 -4.64 7.88
CA GLY A 96 3.23 -3.79 9.02
C GLY A 96 4.67 -3.99 9.46
N LYS A 97 5.18 -5.21 9.39
CA LYS A 97 6.56 -5.47 9.86
C LYS A 97 7.62 -4.91 8.91
N TYR A 98 7.24 -4.56 7.68
CA TYR A 98 8.18 -4.01 6.70
C TYR A 98 8.19 -2.49 6.67
N LEU A 99 7.30 -1.84 7.41
CA LEU A 99 7.19 -0.39 7.40
C LEU A 99 8.34 0.27 8.15
N TYR A 100 8.81 1.38 7.62
CA TYR A 100 9.77 2.25 8.31
C TYR A 100 8.97 3.33 9.04
N LEU A 101 8.84 3.17 10.34
CA LEU A 101 8.09 4.09 11.22
C LEU A 101 9.03 4.76 12.20
N GLY A 102 8.74 6.01 12.55
CA GLY A 102 9.43 6.68 13.64
C GLY A 102 9.07 6.00 14.97
N LYS A 103 9.91 6.18 15.99
CA LYS A 103 9.72 5.53 17.29
C LYS A 103 8.36 5.88 17.92
N GLY A 104 7.97 7.15 17.83
CA GLY A 104 6.68 7.58 18.37
C GLY A 104 5.51 6.87 17.73
N GLU A 105 5.50 6.79 16.40
CA GLU A 105 4.42 6.12 15.68
C GLU A 105 4.41 4.61 15.95
N ASN A 106 5.57 4.01 16.02
CA ASN A 106 5.69 2.59 16.32
C ASN A 106 5.15 2.27 17.72
N LEU A 107 5.48 3.13 18.71
CA LEU A 107 5.03 2.95 20.09
C LEU A 107 3.50 3.12 20.23
N THR A 108 2.87 3.88 19.35
CA THR A 108 1.42 4.07 19.38
C THR A 108 0.67 3.05 18.53
N GLY A 109 1.35 2.00 18.07
CA GLY A 109 0.71 0.91 17.32
C GLY A 109 0.54 1.18 15.84
N GLY A 110 1.33 2.10 15.25
CA GLY A 110 1.24 2.43 13.84
C GLY A 110 1.38 1.24 12.90
N ARG A 111 2.16 0.24 13.27
CA ARG A 111 2.34 -0.96 12.44
C ARG A 111 1.07 -1.81 12.32
N GLY A 112 0.16 -1.71 13.28
CA GLY A 112 -1.10 -2.44 13.26
C GLY A 112 -2.20 -1.73 12.51
N ARG A 113 -1.97 -0.49 12.08
CA ARG A 113 -2.94 0.28 11.30
C ARG A 113 -2.65 0.07 9.83
N LYS A 114 -3.53 -0.49 9.13
CA LYS A 114 -3.38 -0.57 7.69
C LYS A 114 -2.03 -1.21 7.25
#